data_85efe53b38d06f286d6e1e9a849b5032
#
_entry.id   85efe53b38d06f286d6e1e9a849b5032
#
_cell.length_a   1.000
_cell.length_b   1.000
_cell.length_c   1.000
_cell.angle_alpha   90.00
_cell.angle_beta   90.00
_cell.angle_gamma   90.00
#
_symmetry.space_group_name_H-M   'P 1'
#
loop_
_entity.id
_entity.type
_entity.pdbx_description
1 polymer ?
#
loop_
_entity_poly.entity_id
_entity_poly.type
_entity_poly.pdbx_seq_one_letter_code
_entity_poly.pdbx_strand_id
1 'polypeptide(L)'
;MKNYFFTSESVTEGHPDKVADLISDNVANYLINQNESYRAAIETMVSSNMVTIAGEVKTNLMDNKEAIEELVRQTVKDIGYEQENFHWNSLSFKNLIHNQSVDIARGTDNFGAGDQGMMFGYACNENDSLMPSAIFYSHKITKALSTARHSGQNWLGPDGKAQVTVEYSNVNEPVRISNVICSTQHSKDLKDNPDEVQKRVEEIIKPELKDMLDKNTIFQVNPTGNFVTGGPDGDTGVTGRKIIVDTYGGYAPHGGGAFSGKDCTKVDRSGAYMARYLAKNIVASGISQNATIQLSYAIGVKKPVSLYVYCDGRVRNDISEWIYQNIDLTPLGIIRKFNLFKLDLTETTNYGHFGKNHLPWEITDISCLLYTSPSPRDGLLSRMPSSA
;
A
#
# COMPACT_ATOMS: atom_id res chain seq x y z
N MET A 1 22.72 23.66 6.89
CA MET A 1 22.30 22.51 7.76
C MET A 1 23.10 21.28 7.34
N LYS A 2 23.32 20.29 8.21
CA LYS A 2 23.92 19.02 7.77
C LYS A 2 22.83 18.21 7.06
N ASN A 3 23.18 17.56 5.96
CA ASN A 3 22.31 16.61 5.28
C ASN A 3 21.90 15.48 6.24
N TYR A 4 20.72 14.91 6.06
CA TYR A 4 20.25 13.75 6.80
C TYR A 4 19.89 12.62 5.85
N PHE A 5 19.75 11.42 6.38
CA PHE A 5 19.44 10.21 5.61
C PHE A 5 18.10 9.63 6.09
N PHE A 6 17.31 9.17 5.14
CA PHE A 6 16.09 8.43 5.42
C PHE A 6 16.04 7.16 4.60
N THR A 7 15.60 6.07 5.22
CA THR A 7 15.62 4.73 4.62
C THR A 7 14.21 4.14 4.60
N SER A 8 13.83 3.56 3.48
CA SER A 8 12.62 2.74 3.35
C SER A 8 12.94 1.42 2.68
N GLU A 9 12.03 0.47 2.84
CA GLU A 9 12.13 -0.84 2.19
C GLU A 9 10.86 -1.20 1.43
N SER A 10 11.01 -2.07 0.44
CA SER A 10 9.92 -2.71 -0.28
C SER A 10 10.23 -4.17 -0.53
N VAL A 11 9.21 -4.95 -0.86
CA VAL A 11 9.34 -6.38 -1.16
C VAL A 11 8.65 -6.72 -2.48
N THR A 12 9.09 -7.81 -3.11
CA THR A 12 8.45 -8.34 -4.32
C THR A 12 7.15 -9.06 -3.96
N GLU A 13 6.35 -9.38 -4.98
CA GLU A 13 5.10 -10.14 -4.84
C GLU A 13 5.29 -11.53 -4.23
N GLY A 14 6.48 -12.11 -4.37
CA GLY A 14 6.83 -13.42 -3.83
C GLY A 14 7.35 -13.41 -2.40
N HIS A 15 7.53 -12.25 -1.77
CA HIS A 15 7.84 -12.22 -0.34
C HIS A 15 6.72 -12.90 0.47
N PRO A 16 7.01 -13.75 1.46
CA PRO A 16 6.00 -14.55 2.16
C PRO A 16 4.78 -13.74 2.64
N ASP A 17 4.99 -12.59 3.26
CA ASP A 17 3.88 -11.74 3.71
C ASP A 17 3.07 -11.18 2.53
N LYS A 18 3.70 -10.88 1.38
CA LYS A 18 2.99 -10.43 0.18
C LYS A 18 2.27 -11.54 -0.55
N VAL A 19 2.77 -12.75 -0.51
CA VAL A 19 2.03 -13.94 -0.96
C VAL A 19 0.74 -14.07 -0.14
N ALA A 20 0.83 -13.92 1.19
CA ALA A 20 -0.34 -13.96 2.06
C ALA A 20 -1.33 -12.82 1.77
N ASP A 21 -0.84 -11.59 1.58
CA ASP A 21 -1.65 -10.43 1.22
C ASP A 21 -2.38 -10.65 -0.12
N LEU A 22 -1.68 -11.14 -1.14
CA LEU A 22 -2.26 -11.35 -2.47
C LEU A 22 -3.29 -12.47 -2.47
N ILE A 23 -3.06 -13.56 -1.74
CA ILE A 23 -4.06 -14.62 -1.56
C ILE A 23 -5.30 -14.04 -0.87
N SER A 24 -5.13 -13.27 0.19
CA SER A 24 -6.25 -12.66 0.93
C SER A 24 -7.06 -11.70 0.06
N ASP A 25 -6.40 -10.86 -0.74
CA ASP A 25 -7.09 -9.94 -1.66
C ASP A 25 -7.78 -10.68 -2.82
N ASN A 26 -7.17 -11.73 -3.39
CA ASN A 26 -7.81 -12.56 -4.41
C ASN A 26 -9.08 -13.23 -3.88
N VAL A 27 -9.01 -13.86 -2.70
CA VAL A 27 -10.18 -14.52 -2.09
C VAL A 27 -11.26 -13.48 -1.73
N ALA A 28 -10.90 -12.36 -1.12
CA ALA A 28 -11.85 -11.28 -0.83
C ALA A 28 -12.50 -10.76 -2.10
N ASN A 29 -11.72 -10.49 -3.15
CA ASN A 29 -12.18 -10.00 -4.44
C ASN A 29 -13.15 -10.98 -5.11
N TYR A 30 -12.82 -12.27 -5.12
CA TYR A 30 -13.71 -13.32 -5.63
C TYR A 30 -15.06 -13.33 -4.90
N LEU A 31 -15.06 -13.21 -3.58
CA LEU A 31 -16.26 -13.27 -2.77
C LEU A 31 -17.15 -12.00 -2.93
N ILE A 32 -16.55 -10.81 -2.96
CA ILE A 32 -17.31 -9.54 -3.01
C ILE A 32 -17.80 -9.18 -4.41
N ASN A 33 -17.11 -9.58 -5.46
CA ASN A 33 -17.49 -9.25 -6.85
C ASN A 33 -18.79 -9.90 -7.32
N GLN A 34 -19.30 -10.87 -6.56
CA GLN A 34 -20.56 -11.54 -6.88
C GLN A 34 -21.78 -10.69 -6.50
N ASN A 35 -21.66 -9.84 -5.49
CA ASN A 35 -22.75 -8.96 -5.04
C ASN A 35 -22.21 -7.84 -4.13
N GLU A 36 -22.61 -6.60 -4.38
CA GLU A 36 -22.22 -5.42 -3.61
C GLU A 36 -22.62 -5.48 -2.11
N SER A 37 -23.55 -6.36 -1.74
CA SER A 37 -23.94 -6.58 -0.33
C SER A 37 -23.01 -7.53 0.41
N TYR A 38 -22.12 -8.23 -0.31
CA TYR A 38 -21.20 -9.17 0.32
C TYR A 38 -20.10 -8.46 1.08
N ARG A 39 -19.57 -9.11 2.10
CA ARG A 39 -18.50 -8.61 2.98
C ARG A 39 -17.49 -9.69 3.20
N ALA A 40 -16.22 -9.29 3.25
CA ALA A 40 -15.12 -10.21 3.46
C ALA A 40 -14.03 -9.55 4.32
N ALA A 41 -13.50 -10.31 5.25
CA ALA A 41 -12.28 -10.03 5.97
C ALA A 41 -11.49 -11.35 6.02
N ILE A 42 -10.51 -11.48 5.14
CA ILE A 42 -9.74 -12.71 4.90
C ILE A 42 -8.31 -12.50 5.38
N GLU A 43 -7.84 -13.41 6.18
CA GLU A 43 -6.45 -13.49 6.62
C GLU A 43 -5.83 -14.80 6.15
N THR A 44 -4.59 -14.73 5.70
CA THR A 44 -3.83 -15.85 5.17
C THR A 44 -2.55 -16.03 5.94
N MET A 45 -2.20 -17.27 6.24
CA MET A 45 -0.88 -17.69 6.68
C MET A 45 -0.30 -18.65 5.64
N VAL A 46 0.93 -18.39 5.22
CA VAL A 46 1.72 -19.24 4.33
C VAL A 46 3.00 -19.69 5.03
N SER A 47 3.34 -20.96 4.95
CA SER A 47 4.57 -21.49 5.56
C SER A 47 4.89 -22.85 4.96
N SER A 48 6.16 -23.15 4.68
CA SER A 48 6.57 -24.38 4.01
C SER A 48 5.56 -24.78 2.94
N ASN A 49 5.11 -26.03 2.86
CA ASN A 49 4.15 -26.45 1.83
C ASN A 49 2.68 -26.30 2.29
N MET A 50 2.34 -25.20 2.97
CA MET A 50 1.00 -24.99 3.54
C MET A 50 0.48 -23.56 3.32
N VAL A 51 -0.80 -23.48 2.97
CA VAL A 51 -1.59 -22.24 2.98
C VAL A 51 -2.82 -22.45 3.86
N THR A 52 -2.99 -21.59 4.87
CA THR A 52 -4.18 -21.55 5.71
C THR A 52 -4.86 -20.20 5.52
N ILE A 53 -6.13 -20.20 5.18
CA ILE A 53 -6.98 -19.00 5.14
C ILE A 53 -8.01 -19.06 6.27
N ALA A 54 -8.27 -17.91 6.89
CA ALA A 54 -9.27 -17.74 7.94
C ALA A 54 -9.98 -16.40 7.76
N GLY A 55 -11.07 -16.18 8.46
CA GLY A 55 -11.75 -14.88 8.45
C GLY A 55 -13.26 -14.99 8.40
N GLU A 56 -13.92 -13.84 8.38
CA GLU A 56 -15.37 -13.73 8.40
C GLU A 56 -15.89 -13.19 7.06
N VAL A 57 -16.99 -13.78 6.60
CA VAL A 57 -17.67 -13.36 5.37
C VAL A 57 -19.18 -13.25 5.57
N LYS A 58 -19.78 -12.30 4.85
CA LYS A 58 -21.25 -12.23 4.65
C LYS A 58 -21.51 -12.50 3.18
N THR A 59 -21.76 -13.76 2.82
CA THR A 59 -21.97 -14.19 1.43
C THR A 59 -22.75 -15.50 1.38
N ASN A 60 -23.38 -15.76 0.25
CA ASN A 60 -24.01 -17.05 -0.04
C ASN A 60 -23.02 -18.05 -0.69
N LEU A 61 -21.77 -17.66 -0.88
CA LEU A 61 -20.75 -18.48 -1.57
C LEU A 61 -19.88 -19.30 -0.63
N MET A 62 -20.25 -19.41 0.64
CA MET A 62 -19.46 -20.15 1.65
C MET A 62 -19.18 -21.61 1.29
N ASP A 63 -20.11 -22.25 0.54
CA ASP A 63 -19.98 -23.67 0.17
C ASP A 63 -19.06 -23.91 -1.04
N ASN A 64 -18.51 -22.84 -1.65
CA ASN A 64 -17.65 -22.95 -2.82
C ASN A 64 -16.16 -23.14 -2.44
N LYS A 65 -15.89 -24.13 -1.59
CA LYS A 65 -14.54 -24.42 -1.05
C LYS A 65 -13.56 -24.81 -2.15
N GLU A 66 -14.00 -25.56 -3.14
CA GLU A 66 -13.17 -26.03 -4.25
C GLU A 66 -12.69 -24.86 -5.13
N ALA A 67 -13.57 -23.90 -5.44
CA ALA A 67 -13.19 -22.74 -6.23
C ALA A 67 -12.23 -21.80 -5.47
N ILE A 68 -12.37 -21.69 -4.15
CA ILE A 68 -11.43 -20.93 -3.32
C ILE A 68 -10.06 -21.60 -3.28
N GLU A 69 -9.99 -22.93 -3.15
CA GLU A 69 -8.74 -23.67 -3.20
C GLU A 69 -8.05 -23.50 -4.55
N GLU A 70 -8.79 -23.65 -5.64
CA GLU A 70 -8.24 -23.48 -7.00
C GLU A 70 -7.70 -22.05 -7.19
N LEU A 71 -8.42 -21.04 -6.72
CA LEU A 71 -7.97 -19.63 -6.77
C LEU A 71 -6.67 -19.43 -5.98
N VAL A 72 -6.54 -20.02 -4.81
CA VAL A 72 -5.31 -19.95 -3.99
C VAL A 72 -4.14 -20.60 -4.73
N ARG A 73 -4.35 -21.79 -5.30
CA ARG A 73 -3.34 -22.49 -6.07
C ARG A 73 -2.92 -21.71 -7.31
N GLN A 74 -3.89 -21.14 -8.01
CA GLN A 74 -3.61 -20.28 -9.17
C GLN A 74 -2.80 -19.03 -8.78
N THR A 75 -3.15 -18.38 -7.66
CA THR A 75 -2.38 -17.24 -7.14
C THR A 75 -0.92 -17.61 -6.87
N VAL A 76 -0.67 -18.75 -6.21
CA VAL A 76 0.68 -19.23 -5.93
C VAL A 76 1.44 -19.56 -7.22
N LYS A 77 0.75 -20.14 -8.22
CA LYS A 77 1.30 -20.44 -9.54
C LYS A 77 1.68 -19.17 -10.32
N ASP A 78 0.81 -18.15 -10.31
CA ASP A 78 1.04 -16.89 -11.01
C ASP A 78 2.21 -16.10 -10.41
N ILE A 79 2.39 -16.19 -9.09
CA ILE A 79 3.59 -15.69 -8.41
C ILE A 79 4.85 -16.45 -8.87
N GLY A 80 4.72 -17.72 -9.30
CA GLY A 80 5.81 -18.54 -9.83
C GLY A 80 6.47 -19.47 -8.82
N TYR A 81 5.74 -19.91 -7.79
CA TYR A 81 6.26 -20.87 -6.82
C TYR A 81 6.11 -22.33 -7.28
N GLU A 82 7.25 -22.94 -7.63
CA GLU A 82 7.43 -24.35 -7.99
C GLU A 82 8.62 -24.95 -7.24
N GLN A 83 8.76 -24.62 -5.95
CA GLN A 83 9.84 -25.13 -5.09
C GLN A 83 9.44 -26.46 -4.43
N GLU A 84 10.41 -27.24 -4.01
CA GLU A 84 10.19 -28.55 -3.37
C GLU A 84 9.24 -28.46 -2.16
N ASN A 85 9.43 -27.45 -1.30
CA ASN A 85 8.64 -27.25 -0.08
C ASN A 85 7.64 -26.08 -0.18
N PHE A 86 7.42 -25.53 -1.36
CA PHE A 86 6.30 -24.61 -1.63
C PHE A 86 5.97 -24.61 -3.12
N HIS A 87 4.95 -25.42 -3.48
CA HIS A 87 4.57 -25.63 -4.87
C HIS A 87 3.05 -25.54 -5.02
N TRP A 88 2.57 -24.77 -5.99
CA TRP A 88 1.14 -24.51 -6.22
C TRP A 88 0.29 -25.79 -6.33
N ASN A 89 0.83 -26.85 -6.92
CA ASN A 89 0.09 -28.11 -7.14
C ASN A 89 0.08 -29.04 -5.91
N SER A 90 1.13 -29.02 -5.07
CA SER A 90 1.29 -29.98 -3.96
C SER A 90 1.10 -29.36 -2.58
N LEU A 91 0.91 -28.04 -2.46
CA LEU A 91 0.71 -27.40 -1.18
C LEU A 91 -0.54 -27.94 -0.46
N SER A 92 -0.45 -28.02 0.87
CA SER A 92 -1.59 -28.32 1.73
C SER A 92 -2.43 -27.07 1.93
N PHE A 93 -3.72 -27.16 1.64
CA PHE A 93 -4.65 -26.03 1.79
C PHE A 93 -5.60 -26.26 2.95
N LYS A 94 -5.77 -25.24 3.81
CA LYS A 94 -6.72 -25.27 4.92
C LYS A 94 -7.61 -24.04 4.88
N ASN A 95 -8.92 -24.26 4.79
CA ASN A 95 -9.93 -23.20 4.79
C ASN A 95 -10.69 -23.17 6.12
N LEU A 96 -10.56 -22.07 6.86
CA LEU A 96 -11.20 -21.80 8.15
C LEU A 96 -12.14 -20.58 8.07
N ILE A 97 -12.55 -20.16 6.86
CA ILE A 97 -13.51 -19.07 6.68
C ILE A 97 -14.86 -19.49 7.26
N HIS A 98 -15.50 -18.54 7.95
CA HIS A 98 -16.82 -18.74 8.54
C HIS A 98 -17.75 -17.52 8.33
N ASN A 99 -19.04 -17.69 8.58
CA ASN A 99 -20.00 -16.60 8.47
C ASN A 99 -19.79 -15.55 9.57
N GLN A 100 -19.92 -14.27 9.19
CA GLN A 100 -19.87 -13.15 10.12
C GLN A 100 -21.00 -13.26 11.17
N SER A 101 -20.71 -12.90 12.43
CA SER A 101 -21.71 -12.88 13.49
C SER A 101 -22.83 -11.87 13.19
N VAL A 102 -24.07 -12.20 13.61
CA VAL A 102 -25.26 -11.38 13.38
C VAL A 102 -25.14 -10.01 14.08
N ASP A 103 -24.44 -9.93 15.21
CA ASP A 103 -24.30 -8.68 15.97
C ASP A 103 -23.37 -7.68 15.27
N ILE A 104 -22.31 -8.13 14.64
CA ILE A 104 -21.40 -7.28 13.85
C ILE A 104 -22.13 -6.80 12.58
N ALA A 105 -22.93 -7.66 11.94
CA ALA A 105 -23.69 -7.31 10.74
C ALA A 105 -24.66 -6.14 10.98
N ARG A 106 -25.31 -6.06 12.15
CA ARG A 106 -26.25 -4.96 12.50
C ARG A 106 -25.58 -3.58 12.53
N GLY A 107 -24.33 -3.49 12.98
CA GLY A 107 -23.56 -2.22 13.02
C GLY A 107 -23.21 -1.69 11.63
N THR A 108 -23.00 -2.58 10.66
CA THR A 108 -22.57 -2.25 9.30
C THR A 108 -23.73 -2.07 8.31
N ASP A 109 -24.89 -2.65 8.56
CA ASP A 109 -26.07 -2.58 7.66
C ASP A 109 -26.61 -1.15 7.47
N ASN A 110 -26.32 -0.21 8.39
CA ASN A 110 -26.65 1.21 8.29
C ASN A 110 -25.53 2.07 7.66
N PHE A 111 -24.53 1.46 7.03
CA PHE A 111 -23.35 2.16 6.46
C PHE A 111 -22.60 3.05 7.47
N GLY A 112 -22.64 2.72 8.74
CA GLY A 112 -21.69 3.21 9.74
C GLY A 112 -20.33 2.52 9.58
N ALA A 113 -19.29 3.07 10.20
CA ALA A 113 -17.99 2.41 10.25
C ALA A 113 -18.11 1.05 10.93
N GLY A 114 -17.53 0.01 10.31
CA GLY A 114 -17.58 -1.35 10.84
C GLY A 114 -16.69 -1.58 12.05
N ASP A 115 -15.78 -0.66 12.30
CA ASP A 115 -14.85 -0.68 13.44
C ASP A 115 -14.46 0.74 13.83
N GLN A 116 -13.83 0.87 15.00
CA GLN A 116 -13.10 2.07 15.40
C GLN A 116 -11.69 2.02 14.78
N GLY A 117 -11.13 3.19 14.47
CA GLY A 117 -9.77 3.23 13.96
C GLY A 117 -9.28 4.61 13.58
N MET A 118 -7.98 4.71 13.35
CA MET A 118 -7.30 5.89 12.82
C MET A 118 -6.68 5.53 11.47
N MET A 119 -6.91 6.35 10.46
CA MET A 119 -6.36 6.18 9.12
C MET A 119 -5.54 7.41 8.76
N PHE A 120 -4.36 7.19 8.22
CA PHE A 120 -3.45 8.25 7.83
C PHE A 120 -3.29 8.33 6.31
N GLY A 121 -3.26 9.56 5.80
CA GLY A 121 -2.85 9.89 4.46
C GLY A 121 -1.65 10.83 4.49
N TYR A 122 -0.75 10.69 3.53
CA TYR A 122 0.41 11.54 3.37
C TYR A 122 0.66 11.86 1.89
N ALA A 123 1.21 13.02 1.63
CA ALA A 123 1.79 13.40 0.35
C ALA A 123 2.92 14.41 0.56
N CYS A 124 3.90 14.41 -0.35
CA CYS A 124 4.97 15.40 -0.41
C CYS A 124 5.39 15.63 -1.85
N ASN A 125 5.96 16.79 -2.14
CA ASN A 125 6.35 17.20 -3.49
C ASN A 125 7.76 16.73 -3.91
N GLU A 126 8.18 15.54 -3.45
CA GLU A 126 9.50 14.99 -3.75
C GLU A 126 9.63 14.38 -5.16
N ASN A 127 8.52 13.98 -5.76
CA ASN A 127 8.43 13.39 -7.11
C ASN A 127 7.00 13.50 -7.67
N ASP A 128 6.82 13.16 -8.94
CA ASP A 128 5.53 13.29 -9.65
C ASP A 128 4.39 12.45 -9.05
N SER A 129 4.71 11.37 -8.33
CA SER A 129 3.72 10.57 -7.61
C SER A 129 3.30 11.18 -6.28
N LEU A 130 3.96 12.27 -5.85
CA LEU A 130 3.78 12.91 -4.55
C LEU A 130 3.94 11.94 -3.37
N MET A 131 4.96 11.07 -3.47
CA MET A 131 5.33 10.06 -2.48
C MET A 131 6.72 10.36 -1.90
N PRO A 132 7.02 9.92 -0.65
CA PRO A 132 8.39 9.98 -0.13
C PRO A 132 9.37 9.21 -1.03
N SER A 133 10.50 9.82 -1.35
CA SER A 133 11.44 9.27 -2.34
C SER A 133 12.02 7.91 -1.93
N ALA A 134 12.29 7.67 -0.65
CA ALA A 134 12.88 6.42 -0.21
C ALA A 134 11.97 5.21 -0.50
N ILE A 135 10.67 5.29 -0.19
CA ILE A 135 9.72 4.20 -0.50
C ILE A 135 9.42 4.14 -1.99
N PHE A 136 9.32 5.27 -2.68
CA PHE A 136 9.08 5.33 -4.12
C PHE A 136 10.16 4.57 -4.90
N TYR A 137 11.43 4.79 -4.59
CA TYR A 137 12.53 4.09 -5.25
C TYR A 137 12.67 2.64 -4.80
N SER A 138 12.32 2.31 -3.54
CA SER A 138 12.27 0.91 -3.09
C SER A 138 11.23 0.10 -3.86
N HIS A 139 10.04 0.67 -4.12
CA HIS A 139 9.01 0.05 -4.96
C HIS A 139 9.46 -0.11 -6.42
N LYS A 140 10.15 0.88 -6.99
CA LYS A 140 10.70 0.78 -8.35
C LYS A 140 11.66 -0.39 -8.49
N ILE A 141 12.56 -0.61 -7.54
CA ILE A 141 13.49 -1.73 -7.55
C ILE A 141 12.75 -3.07 -7.52
N THR A 142 11.88 -3.27 -6.54
CA THR A 142 11.16 -4.55 -6.37
C THR A 142 10.25 -4.85 -7.56
N LYS A 143 9.61 -3.83 -8.12
CA LYS A 143 8.81 -3.95 -9.34
C LYS A 143 9.66 -4.28 -10.57
N ALA A 144 10.84 -3.68 -10.71
CA ALA A 144 11.75 -3.97 -11.82
C ALA A 144 12.23 -5.42 -11.80
N LEU A 145 12.59 -5.95 -10.62
CA LEU A 145 12.97 -7.36 -10.46
C LEU A 145 11.84 -8.30 -10.87
N SER A 146 10.61 -8.04 -10.40
CA SER A 146 9.45 -8.84 -10.75
C SER A 146 9.12 -8.76 -12.25
N THR A 147 9.17 -7.57 -12.82
CA THR A 147 8.97 -7.36 -14.27
C THR A 147 10.03 -8.12 -15.09
N ALA A 148 11.29 -8.06 -14.70
CA ALA A 148 12.36 -8.80 -15.36
C ALA A 148 12.13 -10.32 -15.29
N ARG A 149 11.72 -10.85 -14.13
CA ARG A 149 11.37 -12.26 -13.95
C ARG A 149 10.23 -12.69 -14.88
N HIS A 150 9.12 -11.96 -14.89
CA HIS A 150 7.98 -12.24 -15.77
C HIS A 150 8.31 -12.05 -17.26
N SER A 151 9.35 -11.27 -17.57
CA SER A 151 9.84 -11.10 -18.95
C SER A 151 10.89 -12.14 -19.38
N GLY A 152 11.05 -13.22 -18.59
CA GLY A 152 11.87 -14.36 -18.97
C GLY A 152 13.29 -14.40 -18.35
N GLN A 153 13.59 -13.57 -17.35
CA GLN A 153 14.81 -13.70 -16.54
C GLN A 153 14.67 -14.87 -15.56
N ASN A 154 14.74 -16.09 -16.07
CA ASN A 154 14.45 -17.33 -15.33
C ASN A 154 15.43 -17.65 -14.17
N TRP A 155 16.53 -16.88 -14.08
CA TRP A 155 17.45 -16.97 -12.96
C TRP A 155 16.95 -16.25 -11.70
N LEU A 156 15.97 -15.33 -11.83
CA LEU A 156 15.34 -14.67 -10.71
C LEU A 156 14.24 -15.54 -10.11
N GLY A 157 14.26 -15.73 -8.79
CA GLY A 157 13.15 -16.30 -8.05
C GLY A 157 12.10 -15.23 -7.69
N PRO A 158 10.94 -15.66 -7.16
CA PRO A 158 9.83 -14.74 -6.84
C PRO A 158 10.12 -13.82 -5.64
N ASP A 159 10.90 -14.28 -4.66
CA ASP A 159 11.15 -13.57 -3.41
C ASP A 159 12.26 -12.53 -3.56
N GLY A 160 12.03 -11.37 -2.97
CA GLY A 160 13.03 -10.32 -2.95
C GLY A 160 12.62 -9.14 -2.08
N LYS A 161 13.64 -8.39 -1.67
CA LYS A 161 13.51 -7.21 -0.82
C LYS A 161 14.51 -6.15 -1.25
N ALA A 162 14.09 -4.90 -1.30
CA ALA A 162 14.95 -3.77 -1.56
C ALA A 162 14.84 -2.73 -0.45
N GLN A 163 15.96 -2.16 -0.06
CA GLN A 163 16.07 -1.06 0.88
C GLN A 163 16.83 0.08 0.22
N VAL A 164 16.26 1.28 0.24
CA VAL A 164 16.85 2.49 -0.34
C VAL A 164 17.02 3.54 0.73
N THR A 165 18.25 4.06 0.84
CA THR A 165 18.58 5.20 1.69
C THR A 165 18.78 6.44 0.82
N VAL A 166 17.97 7.46 1.05
CA VAL A 166 18.03 8.75 0.36
C VAL A 166 18.68 9.79 1.27
N GLU A 167 19.57 10.59 0.71
CA GLU A 167 20.18 11.76 1.35
C GLU A 167 19.33 12.99 1.04
N TYR A 168 19.02 13.77 2.07
CA TYR A 168 18.22 14.99 2.01
C TYR A 168 19.02 16.20 2.43
N SER A 169 18.90 17.31 1.70
CA SER A 169 19.44 18.62 2.10
C SER A 169 18.54 19.35 3.09
N ASN A 170 17.23 19.15 2.96
CA ASN A 170 16.17 19.74 3.78
C ASN A 170 14.93 18.84 3.73
N VAL A 171 13.88 19.19 4.47
CA VAL A 171 12.58 18.50 4.41
C VAL A 171 12.04 18.55 2.98
N ASN A 172 11.67 17.40 2.44
CA ASN A 172 11.19 17.19 1.07
C ASN A 172 12.18 17.59 -0.06
N GLU A 173 13.47 17.67 0.26
CA GLU A 173 14.51 17.97 -0.74
C GLU A 173 15.49 16.79 -0.87
N PRO A 174 15.10 15.71 -1.55
CA PRO A 174 15.98 14.58 -1.80
C PRO A 174 17.11 14.99 -2.75
N VAL A 175 18.34 14.63 -2.40
CA VAL A 175 19.55 14.98 -3.16
C VAL A 175 20.03 13.83 -4.02
N ARG A 176 20.15 12.64 -3.42
CA ARG A 176 20.65 11.42 -4.07
C ARG A 176 20.31 10.17 -3.30
N ILE A 177 20.41 9.03 -3.92
CA ILE A 177 20.43 7.73 -3.26
C ILE A 177 21.85 7.47 -2.76
N SER A 178 22.01 7.29 -1.46
CA SER A 178 23.31 6.97 -0.85
C SER A 178 23.59 5.47 -0.86
N ASN A 179 22.57 4.66 -0.53
CA ASN A 179 22.70 3.20 -0.43
C ASN A 179 21.51 2.49 -1.05
N VAL A 180 21.77 1.39 -1.73
CA VAL A 180 20.81 0.40 -2.19
C VAL A 180 21.23 -0.96 -1.68
N ILE A 181 20.39 -1.59 -0.86
CA ILE A 181 20.54 -2.99 -0.46
C ILE A 181 19.43 -3.78 -1.14
N CYS A 182 19.79 -4.81 -1.89
CA CYS A 182 18.84 -5.65 -2.60
C CYS A 182 19.11 -7.11 -2.26
N SER A 183 18.13 -7.80 -1.68
CA SER A 183 18.15 -9.25 -1.51
C SER A 183 17.13 -9.84 -2.47
N THR A 184 17.59 -10.69 -3.38
CA THR A 184 16.71 -11.32 -4.37
C THR A 184 17.04 -12.79 -4.54
N GLN A 185 16.00 -13.61 -4.59
CA GLN A 185 16.10 -15.02 -4.81
C GLN A 185 16.64 -15.29 -6.22
N HIS A 186 17.53 -16.28 -6.34
CA HIS A 186 18.14 -16.66 -7.62
C HIS A 186 18.23 -18.17 -7.79
N SER A 187 18.43 -18.63 -9.04
CA SER A 187 18.55 -20.02 -9.38
C SER A 187 19.79 -20.70 -8.76
N LYS A 188 19.75 -22.01 -8.63
CA LYS A 188 20.87 -22.83 -8.13
C LYS A 188 22.14 -22.70 -8.99
N ASP A 189 22.00 -22.41 -10.30
CA ASP A 189 23.11 -22.28 -11.23
C ASP A 189 24.03 -21.09 -10.91
N LEU A 190 23.48 -20.06 -10.23
CA LEU A 190 24.24 -18.87 -9.79
C LEU A 190 24.72 -19.00 -8.34
N LYS A 191 24.47 -20.16 -7.70
CA LYS A 191 25.01 -20.42 -6.38
C LYS A 191 26.55 -20.33 -6.45
N ASP A 192 27.12 -19.70 -5.45
CA ASP A 192 28.58 -19.47 -5.36
C ASP A 192 29.18 -18.53 -6.43
N ASN A 193 28.31 -17.76 -7.14
CA ASN A 193 28.73 -16.71 -8.06
C ASN A 193 28.09 -15.33 -7.73
N PRO A 194 28.36 -14.75 -6.55
CA PRO A 194 27.72 -13.53 -6.09
C PRO A 194 28.02 -12.32 -6.97
N ASP A 195 29.18 -12.24 -7.59
CA ASP A 195 29.55 -11.12 -8.47
C ASP A 195 28.67 -11.08 -9.72
N GLU A 196 28.36 -12.23 -10.29
CA GLU A 196 27.45 -12.32 -11.44
C GLU A 196 26.01 -11.97 -11.04
N VAL A 197 25.56 -12.42 -9.86
CA VAL A 197 24.24 -12.05 -9.32
C VAL A 197 24.18 -10.53 -9.12
N GLN A 198 25.17 -9.94 -8.47
CA GLN A 198 25.23 -8.50 -8.26
C GLN A 198 25.18 -7.74 -9.59
N LYS A 199 25.99 -8.11 -10.56
CA LYS A 199 26.05 -7.47 -11.87
C LYS A 199 24.68 -7.51 -12.56
N ARG A 200 24.04 -8.68 -12.63
CA ARG A 200 22.72 -8.84 -13.28
C ARG A 200 21.62 -8.04 -12.58
N VAL A 201 21.62 -8.02 -11.24
CA VAL A 201 20.67 -7.21 -10.47
C VAL A 201 20.89 -5.73 -10.75
N GLU A 202 22.13 -5.24 -10.73
CA GLU A 202 22.45 -3.84 -10.99
C GLU A 202 22.03 -3.41 -12.41
N GLU A 203 22.19 -4.28 -13.42
CA GLU A 203 21.73 -4.04 -14.79
C GLU A 203 20.20 -3.84 -14.86
N ILE A 204 19.42 -4.53 -14.01
CA ILE A 204 17.97 -4.39 -13.95
C ILE A 204 17.55 -3.12 -13.19
N ILE A 205 18.16 -2.84 -12.04
CA ILE A 205 17.66 -1.82 -11.12
C ILE A 205 18.22 -0.41 -11.35
N LYS A 206 19.47 -0.29 -11.84
CA LYS A 206 20.10 1.04 -12.06
C LYS A 206 19.33 1.95 -13.02
N PRO A 207 18.76 1.47 -14.13
CA PRO A 207 17.93 2.29 -15.01
C PRO A 207 16.76 2.98 -14.32
N GLU A 208 16.16 2.32 -13.30
CA GLU A 208 15.03 2.84 -12.52
C GLU A 208 15.41 3.96 -11.55
N LEU A 209 16.70 4.09 -11.25
CA LEU A 209 17.24 4.97 -10.23
C LEU A 209 18.12 6.09 -10.79
N LYS A 210 18.37 6.10 -12.10
CA LYS A 210 19.42 6.89 -12.79
C LYS A 210 19.49 8.36 -12.36
N ASP A 211 18.33 9.00 -12.15
CA ASP A 211 18.24 10.44 -11.85
C ASP A 211 18.69 10.76 -10.40
N MET A 212 18.83 9.74 -9.55
CA MET A 212 19.20 9.87 -8.15
C MET A 212 20.53 9.17 -7.81
N LEU A 213 21.21 8.59 -8.79
CA LEU A 213 22.49 7.92 -8.58
C LEU A 213 23.65 8.87 -8.81
N ASP A 214 24.70 8.69 -8.01
CA ASP A 214 26.01 9.29 -8.25
C ASP A 214 27.14 8.27 -8.07
N LYS A 215 28.39 8.71 -8.27
CA LYS A 215 29.58 7.85 -8.13
C LYS A 215 29.83 7.31 -6.72
N ASN A 216 29.15 7.87 -5.71
CA ASN A 216 29.30 7.50 -4.31
C ASN A 216 28.13 6.62 -3.84
N THR A 217 27.16 6.30 -4.70
CA THR A 217 26.07 5.40 -4.34
C THR A 217 26.60 3.99 -4.15
N ILE A 218 26.30 3.40 -2.99
CA ILE A 218 26.74 2.06 -2.61
C ILE A 218 25.64 1.05 -2.95
N PHE A 219 25.99 0.02 -3.71
CA PHE A 219 25.12 -1.11 -4.02
C PHE A 219 25.59 -2.36 -3.27
N GLN A 220 24.67 -3.05 -2.64
CA GLN A 220 24.89 -4.33 -1.97
C GLN A 220 23.79 -5.29 -2.39
N VAL A 221 24.14 -6.36 -3.09
CA VAL A 221 23.20 -7.40 -3.53
C VAL A 221 23.52 -8.68 -2.78
N ASN A 222 22.49 -9.28 -2.18
CA ASN A 222 22.59 -10.50 -1.38
C ASN A 222 23.80 -10.48 -0.40
N PRO A 223 23.90 -9.50 0.51
CA PRO A 223 25.10 -9.31 1.33
C PRO A 223 25.45 -10.51 2.22
N THR A 224 24.53 -11.42 2.41
CA THR A 224 24.74 -12.69 3.14
C THR A 224 25.18 -13.84 2.23
N GLY A 225 25.35 -13.60 0.93
CA GLY A 225 25.74 -14.59 -0.06
C GLY A 225 24.55 -15.16 -0.83
N ASN A 226 24.40 -16.49 -0.84
CA ASN A 226 23.38 -17.16 -1.64
C ASN A 226 21.95 -16.97 -1.11
N PHE A 227 21.01 -16.74 -2.03
CA PHE A 227 19.59 -16.68 -1.75
C PHE A 227 18.83 -17.59 -2.74
N VAL A 228 18.96 -18.91 -2.57
CA VAL A 228 18.37 -19.92 -3.46
C VAL A 228 16.98 -20.33 -2.96
N THR A 229 16.84 -20.63 -1.67
CA THR A 229 15.54 -20.93 -1.05
C THR A 229 14.91 -19.64 -0.56
N GLY A 230 13.72 -19.33 -1.04
CA GLY A 230 12.99 -18.11 -0.67
C GLY A 230 11.50 -18.38 -0.55
N GLY A 231 10.75 -17.29 -0.26
CA GLY A 231 9.32 -17.38 -0.08
C GLY A 231 8.90 -18.18 1.15
N PRO A 232 7.67 -18.74 1.15
CA PRO A 232 7.14 -19.49 2.28
C PRO A 232 7.92 -20.75 2.68
N ASP A 233 8.82 -21.22 1.83
CA ASP A 233 9.76 -22.28 2.18
C ASP A 233 10.86 -21.80 3.14
N GLY A 234 11.27 -20.54 2.98
CA GLY A 234 12.31 -19.92 3.81
C GLY A 234 11.77 -19.25 5.08
N ASP A 235 10.60 -18.63 5.01
CA ASP A 235 10.02 -17.87 6.12
C ASP A 235 8.48 -17.88 6.04
N THR A 236 7.83 -17.77 7.21
CA THR A 236 6.37 -17.73 7.31
C THR A 236 5.85 -16.34 6.96
N GLY A 237 4.83 -16.27 6.09
CA GLY A 237 4.09 -15.08 5.75
C GLY A 237 2.71 -15.04 6.37
N VAL A 238 2.26 -13.83 6.71
CA VAL A 238 0.91 -13.57 7.25
C VAL A 238 0.39 -12.27 6.66
N THR A 239 -0.90 -12.24 6.33
CA THR A 239 -1.59 -11.02 5.87
C THR A 239 -1.41 -9.85 6.84
N GLY A 240 -1.15 -8.66 6.31
CA GLY A 240 -1.06 -7.43 7.08
C GLY A 240 0.25 -7.22 7.84
N ARG A 241 1.32 -7.94 7.50
CA ARG A 241 2.65 -7.73 8.10
C ARG A 241 3.56 -6.80 7.30
N LYS A 242 3.08 -6.23 6.19
CA LYS A 242 3.82 -5.27 5.36
C LYS A 242 3.13 -3.90 5.24
N ILE A 243 2.38 -3.50 6.28
CA ILE A 243 1.56 -2.28 6.29
C ILE A 243 2.37 -1.00 6.08
N ILE A 244 3.62 -0.96 6.48
CA ILE A 244 4.51 0.18 6.28
C ILE A 244 5.01 0.22 4.82
N VAL A 245 5.31 -0.92 4.23
CA VAL A 245 5.61 -1.06 2.79
C VAL A 245 4.39 -0.68 1.95
N ASP A 246 3.19 -1.05 2.39
CA ASP A 246 1.93 -0.76 1.71
C ASP A 246 1.59 0.74 1.67
N THR A 247 2.17 1.54 2.55
CA THR A 247 1.86 2.96 2.72
C THR A 247 3.04 3.87 2.38
N TYR A 248 3.72 4.42 3.37
CA TYR A 248 4.70 5.52 3.15
C TYR A 248 6.13 5.16 3.55
N GLY A 249 6.44 3.87 3.79
CA GLY A 249 7.78 3.41 4.11
C GLY A 249 8.35 3.96 5.42
N GLY A 250 7.48 4.29 6.37
CA GLY A 250 7.86 4.85 7.66
C GLY A 250 8.03 6.37 7.69
N TYR A 251 7.81 7.06 6.56
CA TYR A 251 7.94 8.52 6.49
C TYR A 251 6.75 9.25 7.15
N ALA A 252 5.59 8.65 7.15
CA ALA A 252 4.37 9.17 7.78
C ALA A 252 3.84 8.21 8.86
N PRO A 253 3.00 8.70 9.80
CA PRO A 253 2.30 7.86 10.75
C PRO A 253 1.45 6.79 10.08
N HIS A 254 1.16 5.71 10.81
CA HIS A 254 0.27 4.64 10.42
C HIS A 254 -0.73 4.31 11.53
N GLY A 255 -1.97 4.04 11.20
CA GLY A 255 -3.02 3.72 12.18
C GLY A 255 -3.02 2.27 12.68
N GLY A 256 -2.23 1.40 12.04
CA GLY A 256 -2.09 -0.02 12.39
C GLY A 256 -3.00 -0.97 11.62
N GLY A 257 -4.04 -0.47 10.93
CA GLY A 257 -4.96 -1.30 10.16
C GLY A 257 -4.35 -1.83 8.85
N ALA A 258 -4.38 -3.14 8.64
CA ALA A 258 -4.01 -3.77 7.36
C ALA A 258 -5.11 -3.55 6.31
N PHE A 259 -4.72 -3.51 5.03
CA PHE A 259 -5.65 -3.33 3.90
C PHE A 259 -6.06 -4.65 3.25
N SER A 260 -5.06 -5.49 2.93
CA SER A 260 -5.28 -6.75 2.21
C SER A 260 -6.27 -7.67 2.91
N GLY A 261 -7.10 -8.34 2.14
CA GLY A 261 -8.14 -9.25 2.62
C GLY A 261 -9.43 -8.57 3.08
N LYS A 262 -9.45 -7.24 3.23
CA LYS A 262 -10.61 -6.48 3.68
C LYS A 262 -11.38 -5.89 2.49
N ASP A 263 -12.71 -6.07 2.48
CA ASP A 263 -13.57 -5.35 1.54
C ASP A 263 -13.61 -3.84 1.84
N CYS A 264 -14.06 -3.06 0.86
CA CYS A 264 -14.00 -1.61 0.91
C CYS A 264 -14.96 -0.95 1.92
N THR A 265 -15.82 -1.70 2.60
CA THR A 265 -16.63 -1.17 3.72
C THR A 265 -15.81 -1.03 5.00
N LYS A 266 -14.66 -1.69 5.08
CA LYS A 266 -13.73 -1.56 6.20
C LYS A 266 -12.96 -0.25 6.07
N VAL A 267 -13.15 0.64 7.04
CA VAL A 267 -12.54 1.99 7.03
C VAL A 267 -11.02 1.95 7.14
N ASP A 268 -10.43 0.89 7.69
CA ASP A 268 -8.98 0.67 7.64
C ASP A 268 -8.43 0.82 6.23
N ARG A 269 -9.15 0.28 5.25
CA ARG A 269 -8.79 0.34 3.82
C ARG A 269 -9.33 1.60 3.17
N SER A 270 -10.64 1.79 3.13
CA SER A 270 -11.29 2.90 2.41
C SER A 270 -10.97 4.27 3.01
N GLY A 271 -10.91 4.38 4.34
CA GLY A 271 -10.54 5.62 5.02
C GLY A 271 -9.09 6.03 4.78
N ALA A 272 -8.16 5.06 4.70
CA ALA A 272 -6.76 5.34 4.35
C ALA A 272 -6.63 5.83 2.90
N TYR A 273 -7.42 5.29 1.97
CA TYR A 273 -7.47 5.76 0.58
C TYR A 273 -8.01 7.19 0.48
N MET A 274 -9.08 7.51 1.23
CA MET A 274 -9.59 8.87 1.30
C MET A 274 -8.56 9.83 1.92
N ALA A 275 -7.89 9.43 2.99
CA ALA A 275 -6.87 10.25 3.62
C ALA A 275 -5.69 10.53 2.65
N ARG A 276 -5.26 9.54 1.85
CA ARG A 276 -4.26 9.73 0.78
C ARG A 276 -4.76 10.69 -0.29
N TYR A 277 -5.99 10.53 -0.77
CA TYR A 277 -6.59 11.41 -1.76
C TYR A 277 -6.59 12.88 -1.30
N LEU A 278 -7.00 13.14 -0.07
CA LEU A 278 -7.01 14.48 0.51
C LEU A 278 -5.59 15.06 0.61
N ALA A 279 -4.64 14.30 1.15
CA ALA A 279 -3.26 14.72 1.27
C ALA A 279 -2.64 15.05 -0.11
N LYS A 280 -2.87 14.18 -1.10
CA LYS A 280 -2.35 14.36 -2.46
C LYS A 280 -2.92 15.62 -3.12
N ASN A 281 -4.21 15.88 -2.99
CA ASN A 281 -4.84 17.08 -3.55
C ASN A 281 -4.35 18.37 -2.88
N ILE A 282 -4.09 18.36 -1.57
CA ILE A 282 -3.53 19.52 -0.87
C ILE A 282 -2.14 19.86 -1.42
N VAL A 283 -1.27 18.86 -1.59
CA VAL A 283 0.08 19.11 -2.15
C VAL A 283 0.01 19.48 -3.62
N ALA A 284 -0.82 18.80 -4.42
CA ALA A 284 -1.00 19.11 -5.84
C ALA A 284 -1.57 20.51 -6.10
N SER A 285 -2.32 21.10 -5.16
CA SER A 285 -2.80 22.47 -5.24
C SER A 285 -1.71 23.52 -5.07
N GLY A 286 -0.52 23.14 -4.59
CA GLY A 286 0.57 24.07 -4.27
C GLY A 286 0.42 24.84 -2.95
N ILE A 287 -0.65 24.57 -2.18
CA ILE A 287 -0.87 25.22 -0.86
C ILE A 287 0.19 24.78 0.15
N SER A 288 0.72 23.56 0.00
CA SER A 288 1.69 22.97 0.91
C SER A 288 2.67 22.06 0.17
N GLN A 289 3.90 21.95 0.67
CA GLN A 289 4.90 21.00 0.15
C GLN A 289 4.71 19.60 0.70
N ASN A 290 4.09 19.47 1.86
CA ASN A 290 3.70 18.18 2.42
C ASN A 290 2.39 18.30 3.21
N ALA A 291 1.64 17.20 3.26
CA ALA A 291 0.40 17.13 4.01
C ALA A 291 0.24 15.76 4.67
N THR A 292 -0.08 15.78 5.96
CA THR A 292 -0.52 14.62 6.73
C THR A 292 -1.99 14.78 7.09
N ILE A 293 -2.79 13.79 6.76
CA ILE A 293 -4.21 13.72 7.09
C ILE A 293 -4.44 12.56 8.06
N GLN A 294 -5.21 12.79 9.13
CA GLN A 294 -5.74 11.72 9.95
C GLN A 294 -7.28 11.76 9.90
N LEU A 295 -7.88 10.63 9.57
CA LEU A 295 -9.30 10.36 9.77
C LEU A 295 -9.47 9.39 10.93
N SER A 296 -10.48 9.62 11.76
CA SER A 296 -10.82 8.73 12.87
C SER A 296 -12.29 8.36 12.83
N TYR A 297 -12.60 7.08 12.99
CA TYR A 297 -13.95 6.56 12.99
C TYR A 297 -14.26 5.84 14.29
N ALA A 298 -15.56 5.78 14.66
CA ALA A 298 -16.10 4.96 15.73
C ALA A 298 -17.09 3.95 15.17
N ILE A 299 -17.13 2.75 15.73
CA ILE A 299 -18.04 1.68 15.30
C ILE A 299 -19.49 2.16 15.24
N GLY A 300 -20.19 1.87 14.16
CA GLY A 300 -21.60 2.24 13.93
C GLY A 300 -21.83 3.72 13.61
N VAL A 301 -20.81 4.58 13.68
CA VAL A 301 -20.94 6.02 13.37
C VAL A 301 -20.63 6.28 11.90
N LYS A 302 -21.49 7.06 11.22
CA LYS A 302 -21.34 7.34 9.78
C LYS A 302 -20.28 8.38 9.47
N LYS A 303 -20.22 9.47 10.26
CA LYS A 303 -19.25 10.55 10.06
C LYS A 303 -17.96 10.25 10.82
N PRO A 304 -16.80 10.69 10.32
CA PRO A 304 -15.60 10.60 11.13
C PRO A 304 -15.74 11.36 12.44
N VAL A 305 -15.18 10.81 13.51
CA VAL A 305 -15.11 11.44 14.83
C VAL A 305 -14.19 12.65 14.80
N SER A 306 -13.11 12.57 14.02
CA SER A 306 -12.17 13.66 13.82
C SER A 306 -11.52 13.63 12.43
N LEU A 307 -11.16 14.82 11.97
CA LEU A 307 -10.29 15.05 10.83
C LEU A 307 -9.17 15.99 11.28
N TYR A 308 -7.94 15.54 11.17
CA TYR A 308 -6.75 16.33 11.45
C TYR A 308 -5.99 16.57 10.15
N VAL A 309 -5.63 17.83 9.89
CA VAL A 309 -4.86 18.26 8.73
C VAL A 309 -3.61 18.97 9.21
N TYR A 310 -2.44 18.44 8.85
CA TYR A 310 -1.14 18.99 9.21
C TYR A 310 -0.31 19.21 7.95
N CYS A 311 0.10 20.45 7.72
CA CYS A 311 0.79 20.86 6.50
C CYS A 311 1.97 21.77 6.86
N ASP A 312 3.16 21.49 6.33
CA ASP A 312 4.36 22.31 6.49
C ASP A 312 4.61 22.77 7.93
N GLY A 313 4.52 21.84 8.89
CA GLY A 313 4.82 22.07 10.28
C GLY A 313 3.69 22.71 11.11
N ARG A 314 2.46 22.83 10.60
CA ARG A 314 1.33 23.46 11.32
C ARG A 314 -0.01 22.77 11.06
N VAL A 315 -0.91 22.87 12.04
CA VAL A 315 -2.31 22.43 11.90
C VAL A 315 -3.08 23.41 11.00
N ARG A 316 -3.89 22.89 10.07
CA ARG A 316 -4.68 23.66 9.11
C ARG A 316 -6.18 23.40 9.32
N ASN A 317 -6.74 24.10 10.32
CA ASN A 317 -8.19 24.02 10.61
C ASN A 317 -9.04 24.57 9.46
N ASP A 318 -8.55 25.57 8.75
CA ASP A 318 -9.19 26.14 7.57
C ASP A 318 -9.42 25.09 6.46
N ILE A 319 -8.42 24.25 6.20
CA ILE A 319 -8.54 23.16 5.23
C ILE A 319 -9.47 22.05 5.77
N SER A 320 -9.38 21.69 7.04
CA SER A 320 -10.26 20.66 7.62
C SER A 320 -11.74 21.10 7.61
N GLU A 321 -12.05 22.36 7.87
CA GLU A 321 -13.40 22.92 7.76
C GLU A 321 -13.91 22.84 6.32
N TRP A 322 -13.08 23.25 5.36
CA TRP A 322 -13.43 23.15 3.94
C TRP A 322 -13.72 21.70 3.52
N ILE A 323 -12.88 20.75 3.94
CA ILE A 323 -13.08 19.34 3.63
C ILE A 323 -14.42 18.85 4.20
N TYR A 324 -14.74 19.15 5.47
CA TYR A 324 -16.02 18.77 6.07
C TYR A 324 -17.25 19.33 5.35
N GLN A 325 -17.12 20.50 4.75
CA GLN A 325 -18.22 21.15 4.04
C GLN A 325 -18.41 20.61 2.61
N ASN A 326 -17.35 20.12 1.97
CA ASN A 326 -17.35 19.82 0.54
C ASN A 326 -17.16 18.34 0.20
N ILE A 327 -16.69 17.51 1.14
CA ILE A 327 -16.37 16.10 0.89
C ILE A 327 -17.18 15.19 1.81
N ASP A 328 -17.85 14.20 1.22
CA ASP A 328 -18.54 13.17 1.99
C ASP A 328 -17.52 12.13 2.50
N LEU A 329 -17.18 12.26 3.78
CA LEU A 329 -16.24 11.37 4.48
C LEU A 329 -16.93 10.16 5.12
N THR A 330 -18.21 9.91 4.87
CA THR A 330 -18.85 8.68 5.33
C THR A 330 -18.29 7.47 4.60
N PRO A 331 -18.27 6.26 5.19
CA PRO A 331 -17.79 5.05 4.49
C PRO A 331 -18.46 4.86 3.12
N LEU A 332 -19.77 5.10 3.04
CA LEU A 332 -20.53 5.01 1.78
C LEU A 332 -20.13 6.12 0.79
N GLY A 333 -19.90 7.35 1.27
CA GLY A 333 -19.41 8.46 0.47
C GLY A 333 -18.07 8.17 -0.17
N ILE A 334 -17.13 7.59 0.59
CA ILE A 334 -15.82 7.16 0.11
C ILE A 334 -15.95 6.06 -0.95
N ILE A 335 -16.75 5.02 -0.68
CA ILE A 335 -16.98 3.93 -1.62
C ILE A 335 -17.53 4.44 -2.95
N ARG A 336 -18.50 5.36 -2.91
CA ARG A 336 -19.10 5.97 -4.11
C ARG A 336 -18.12 6.87 -4.86
N LYS A 337 -17.36 7.70 -4.14
CA LYS A 337 -16.36 8.60 -4.74
C LYS A 337 -15.35 7.87 -5.59
N PHE A 338 -14.87 6.73 -5.09
CA PHE A 338 -13.83 5.94 -5.77
C PHE A 338 -14.37 4.71 -6.52
N ASN A 339 -15.69 4.50 -6.51
CA ASN A 339 -16.33 3.31 -7.11
C ASN A 339 -15.70 1.98 -6.61
N LEU A 340 -15.44 1.89 -5.29
CA LEU A 340 -14.63 0.82 -4.72
C LEU A 340 -15.23 -0.58 -4.83
N PHE A 341 -16.53 -0.72 -5.03
CA PHE A 341 -17.16 -2.04 -5.26
C PHE A 341 -16.78 -2.66 -6.61
N LYS A 342 -16.27 -1.85 -7.55
CA LYS A 342 -15.82 -2.31 -8.88
C LYS A 342 -14.31 -2.38 -9.01
N LEU A 343 -13.59 -2.04 -7.94
CA LEU A 343 -12.14 -2.10 -7.92
C LEU A 343 -11.68 -3.55 -7.85
N ASP A 344 -10.73 -3.93 -8.68
CA ASP A 344 -9.95 -5.13 -8.46
C ASP A 344 -8.95 -4.89 -7.31
N LEU A 345 -9.20 -5.53 -6.18
CA LEU A 345 -8.38 -5.35 -4.98
C LEU A 345 -6.92 -5.77 -5.21
N THR A 346 -6.68 -6.72 -6.11
CA THR A 346 -5.34 -7.26 -6.38
C THR A 346 -4.40 -6.25 -7.05
N GLU A 347 -4.95 -5.26 -7.77
CA GLU A 347 -4.16 -4.17 -8.36
C GLU A 347 -3.48 -3.30 -7.30
N THR A 348 -3.97 -3.34 -6.07
CA THR A 348 -3.45 -2.52 -4.97
C THR A 348 -2.35 -3.21 -4.18
N THR A 349 -2.35 -4.54 -4.10
CA THR A 349 -1.64 -5.35 -3.11
C THR A 349 -0.11 -5.23 -3.17
N ASN A 350 0.48 -5.23 -4.38
CA ASN A 350 1.93 -5.24 -4.56
C ASN A 350 2.49 -3.84 -4.81
N TYR A 351 3.72 -3.57 -4.36
CA TYR A 351 4.45 -2.30 -4.62
C TYR A 351 3.72 -1.07 -4.10
N GLY A 352 3.10 -1.17 -2.93
CA GLY A 352 2.35 -0.11 -2.25
C GLY A 352 0.92 0.10 -2.76
N HIS A 353 0.07 0.62 -1.90
CA HIS A 353 -1.30 1.01 -2.23
C HIS A 353 -1.39 2.45 -2.75
N PHE A 354 -0.29 3.23 -2.65
CA PHE A 354 -0.23 4.64 -3.03
C PHE A 354 0.85 4.91 -4.07
N GLY A 355 0.68 6.02 -4.79
CA GLY A 355 1.62 6.45 -5.82
C GLY A 355 1.41 5.79 -7.20
N LYS A 356 0.31 5.06 -7.39
CA LYS A 356 -0.08 4.41 -8.65
C LYS A 356 -1.16 5.25 -9.34
N ASN A 357 -0.81 6.03 -10.35
CA ASN A 357 -1.68 7.04 -10.97
C ASN A 357 -3.01 6.52 -11.56
N HIS A 358 -3.14 5.22 -11.80
CA HIS A 358 -4.39 4.62 -12.28
C HIS A 358 -5.42 4.36 -11.18
N LEU A 359 -5.02 4.39 -9.91
CA LEU A 359 -5.92 4.14 -8.78
C LEU A 359 -6.79 5.37 -8.47
N PRO A 360 -8.09 5.19 -8.13
CA PRO A 360 -9.04 6.28 -8.01
C PRO A 360 -8.68 7.36 -6.97
N TRP A 361 -7.98 7.00 -5.91
CA TRP A 361 -7.56 7.95 -4.87
C TRP A 361 -6.27 8.72 -5.20
N GLU A 362 -5.67 8.43 -6.35
CA GLU A 362 -4.49 9.17 -6.83
C GLU A 362 -4.85 10.33 -7.77
N ILE A 363 -6.12 10.56 -8.07
CA ILE A 363 -6.58 11.70 -8.87
C ILE A 363 -6.50 13.01 -8.06
N THR A 364 -6.29 14.13 -8.77
CA THR A 364 -6.12 15.47 -8.16
C THR A 364 -7.21 16.45 -8.60
N ASP A 365 -8.44 15.97 -8.69
CA ASP A 365 -9.62 16.68 -9.24
C ASP A 365 -10.16 17.81 -8.36
N ILE A 366 -9.80 17.87 -7.07
CA ILE A 366 -10.18 18.96 -6.16
C ILE A 366 -9.07 19.97 -5.86
N SER A 367 -7.87 19.79 -6.42
CA SER A 367 -6.72 20.66 -6.16
C SER A 367 -7.00 22.12 -6.51
N CYS A 368 -7.68 22.39 -7.63
CA CYS A 368 -8.06 23.76 -8.03
C CYS A 368 -9.06 24.37 -7.04
N LEU A 369 -9.99 23.60 -6.48
CA LEU A 369 -10.99 24.10 -5.54
C LEU A 369 -10.36 24.49 -4.20
N LEU A 370 -9.35 23.75 -3.75
CA LEU A 370 -8.59 24.06 -2.54
C LEU A 370 -7.81 25.37 -2.69
N TYR A 371 -7.21 25.60 -3.86
CA TYR A 371 -6.44 26.82 -4.13
C TYR A 371 -7.32 28.08 -4.18
N THR A 372 -8.54 27.99 -4.72
CA THR A 372 -9.45 29.13 -4.92
C THR A 372 -10.33 29.45 -3.72
N SER A 373 -10.31 28.62 -2.68
CA SER A 373 -11.10 28.87 -1.46
C SER A 373 -10.58 30.11 -0.74
N PRO A 374 -11.43 31.15 -0.49
CA PRO A 374 -10.98 32.36 0.17
C PRO A 374 -10.46 32.05 1.56
N SER A 375 -9.25 32.51 1.85
CA SER A 375 -8.70 32.45 3.21
C SER A 375 -9.63 33.22 4.16
N PRO A 376 -9.87 32.72 5.40
CA PRO A 376 -10.58 33.50 6.41
C PRO A 376 -10.02 34.91 6.63
N ARG A 377 -8.74 35.16 6.23
CA ARG A 377 -8.11 36.49 6.25
C ARG A 377 -8.66 37.44 5.18
N ASP A 378 -9.11 36.91 4.05
CA ASP A 378 -9.64 37.76 2.95
C ASP A 378 -11.04 38.31 3.31
N GLY A 379 -11.80 37.62 4.15
CA GLY A 379 -13.08 38.05 4.68
C GLY A 379 -12.98 39.19 5.73
N LEU A 380 -11.81 39.40 6.35
CA LEU A 380 -11.58 40.46 7.33
C LEU A 380 -11.14 41.78 6.68
N LEU A 381 -10.49 41.72 5.52
CA LEU A 381 -10.07 42.91 4.78
C LEU A 381 -11.25 43.63 4.07
N SER A 382 -12.35 42.93 3.82
CA SER A 382 -13.55 43.50 3.21
C SER A 382 -14.47 44.25 4.21
N ARG A 383 -14.13 44.28 5.51
CA ARG A 383 -14.92 44.92 6.59
C ARG A 383 -14.27 46.17 7.19
N MET A 384 -13.37 46.85 6.48
CA MET A 384 -12.98 48.20 6.91
C MET A 384 -14.07 49.17 6.47
N PRO A 385 -14.73 49.90 7.40
CA PRO A 385 -15.65 50.94 7.03
C PRO A 385 -14.86 52.07 6.34
N SER A 386 -15.32 52.48 5.16
CA SER A 386 -14.86 53.71 4.56
C SER A 386 -15.19 54.84 5.55
N SER A 387 -14.19 55.39 6.21
CA SER A 387 -14.33 56.64 6.99
C SER A 387 -14.66 57.77 6.01
N ALA A 388 -15.86 58.27 6.17
CA ALA A 388 -16.24 59.59 5.60
C ALA A 388 -15.46 60.70 6.29
#